data_7b1c442087997ca1352c2514d4850f42
#
_entry.id   7b1c442087997ca1352c2514d4850f42
#
_cell.length_a   1.000
_cell.length_b   1.000
_cell.length_c   1.000
_cell.angle_alpha   90.00
_cell.angle_beta   90.00
_cell.angle_gamma   90.00
#
_symmetry.space_group_name_H-M   'P 1'
#
loop_
_entity.id
_entity.type
_entity.pdbx_description
1 polymer ?
#
loop_
_entity_poly.entity_id
_entity_poly.type
_entity_poly.pdbx_seq_one_letter_code
_entity_poly.pdbx_strand_id
1 'polypeptide(L)'
;MTKIRDIYDFLNALAPVSLKMDFDNVGLLVGDYDAEAGKCLLALDITDEVIQEAKSIGAELIVSHHPLIFGAIKSVTADDLTGRKIIELIKNDISAICMHTNLDIAQGGVNDALMSALGANVQGFLELSGKDAEGNEVGCGRVGELKSEIGFAEFLSICKKALNTGGLRYHDAGKKVKRLAVMGGAGGSCIALSLIHI
;
A
#
# COMPACT_ATOMS: atom_id res chain seq x y z
N MET A 1 -8.52 -23.46 -10.94
CA MET A 1 -8.50 -22.48 -9.83
C MET A 1 -7.19 -22.62 -9.12
N THR A 2 -6.71 -21.57 -8.47
CA THR A 2 -5.39 -21.52 -7.80
C THR A 2 -5.63 -21.47 -6.30
N LYS A 3 -4.82 -22.17 -5.50
CA LYS A 3 -4.96 -22.10 -4.04
C LYS A 3 -4.64 -20.69 -3.52
N ILE A 4 -5.34 -20.26 -2.49
CA ILE A 4 -5.07 -19.00 -1.79
C ILE A 4 -3.60 -18.96 -1.31
N ARG A 5 -3.04 -20.09 -0.88
CA ARG A 5 -1.63 -20.24 -0.50
C ARG A 5 -0.68 -19.84 -1.62
N ASP A 6 -0.91 -20.32 -2.85
CA ASP A 6 -0.03 -20.01 -3.98
C ASP A 6 -0.07 -18.52 -4.34
N ILE A 7 -1.28 -17.90 -4.23
CA ILE A 7 -1.45 -16.45 -4.44
C ILE A 7 -0.74 -15.69 -3.32
N TYR A 8 -0.91 -16.10 -2.06
CA TYR A 8 -0.23 -15.50 -0.93
C TYR A 8 1.29 -15.59 -1.05
N ASP A 9 1.83 -16.75 -1.41
CA ASP A 9 3.27 -16.96 -1.58
C ASP A 9 3.83 -16.08 -2.70
N PHE A 10 3.09 -15.93 -3.80
CA PHE A 10 3.44 -14.98 -4.87
C PHE A 10 3.48 -13.53 -4.37
N LEU A 11 2.44 -13.09 -3.65
CA LEU A 11 2.38 -11.74 -3.08
C LEU A 11 3.48 -11.51 -2.04
N ASN A 12 3.75 -12.52 -1.20
CA ASN A 12 4.81 -12.47 -0.20
C ASN A 12 6.22 -12.45 -0.84
N ALA A 13 6.40 -13.02 -2.02
CA ALA A 13 7.65 -12.90 -2.77
C ALA A 13 7.84 -11.48 -3.34
N LEU A 14 6.74 -10.79 -3.73
CA LEU A 14 6.79 -9.40 -4.19
C LEU A 14 7.02 -8.40 -3.06
N ALA A 15 6.36 -8.61 -1.92
CA ALA A 15 6.45 -7.74 -0.75
C ALA A 15 6.42 -8.59 0.52
N PRO A 16 7.58 -9.09 0.97
CA PRO A 16 7.69 -9.98 2.11
C PRO A 16 7.05 -9.42 3.38
N VAL A 17 6.31 -10.26 4.10
CA VAL A 17 5.69 -9.90 5.39
C VAL A 17 6.73 -9.42 6.42
N SER A 18 7.98 -9.87 6.30
CA SER A 18 9.09 -9.42 7.15
C SER A 18 9.43 -7.93 7.01
N LEU A 19 8.97 -7.27 5.93
CA LEU A 19 9.15 -5.84 5.70
C LEU A 19 8.10 -4.98 6.41
N LYS A 20 7.01 -5.57 6.92
CA LYS A 20 5.96 -4.81 7.58
C LYS A 20 6.46 -4.06 8.81
N MET A 21 5.84 -2.94 9.12
CA MET A 21 6.08 -2.25 10.40
C MET A 21 5.56 -3.08 11.58
N ASP A 22 6.18 -2.95 12.75
CA ASP A 22 5.88 -3.76 13.94
C ASP A 22 4.43 -3.69 14.41
N PHE A 23 3.79 -2.54 14.22
CA PHE A 23 2.39 -2.33 14.59
C PHE A 23 1.39 -2.90 13.58
N ASP A 24 1.85 -3.33 12.40
CA ASP A 24 0.98 -3.64 11.26
C ASP A 24 0.54 -5.10 11.25
N ASN A 25 -0.61 -5.33 10.59
CA ASN A 25 -1.21 -6.64 10.42
C ASN A 25 -1.46 -6.93 8.93
N VAL A 26 -0.58 -7.71 8.31
CA VAL A 26 -0.61 -8.06 6.89
C VAL A 26 -0.67 -9.58 6.68
N GLY A 27 -0.98 -10.00 5.46
CA GLY A 27 -1.11 -11.40 5.08
C GLY A 27 -2.56 -11.86 4.98
N LEU A 28 -2.82 -13.16 5.10
CA LEU A 28 -4.18 -13.70 5.09
C LEU A 28 -4.87 -13.37 6.42
N LEU A 29 -5.83 -12.44 6.38
CA LEU A 29 -6.54 -11.98 7.57
C LEU A 29 -7.88 -12.69 7.80
N VAL A 30 -8.51 -13.16 6.72
CA VAL A 30 -9.78 -13.93 6.75
C VAL A 30 -9.70 -15.00 5.68
N GLY A 31 -10.13 -16.21 5.99
CA GLY A 31 -10.23 -17.31 5.03
C GLY A 31 -9.30 -18.47 5.33
N ASP A 32 -9.09 -19.31 4.32
CA ASP A 32 -8.29 -20.54 4.39
C ASP A 32 -7.25 -20.56 3.28
N TYR A 33 -6.00 -20.88 3.64
CA TYR A 33 -4.89 -21.03 2.68
C TYR A 33 -5.12 -22.17 1.67
N ASP A 34 -5.88 -23.19 2.03
CA ASP A 34 -6.15 -24.34 1.17
C ASP A 34 -7.40 -24.16 0.30
N ALA A 35 -8.19 -23.10 0.52
CA ALA A 35 -9.27 -22.72 -0.39
C ALA A 35 -8.74 -22.35 -1.78
N GLU A 36 -9.62 -22.46 -2.78
CA GLU A 36 -9.30 -22.13 -4.17
C GLU A 36 -9.95 -20.81 -4.59
N ALA A 37 -9.26 -20.02 -5.41
CA ALA A 37 -9.78 -18.83 -6.04
C ALA A 37 -9.58 -18.90 -7.56
N GLY A 38 -10.63 -18.58 -8.29
CA GLY A 38 -10.61 -18.38 -9.74
C GLY A 38 -10.60 -16.90 -10.10
N LYS A 39 -11.07 -16.05 -9.17
CA LYS A 39 -11.18 -14.61 -9.37
C LYS A 39 -10.77 -13.85 -8.12
N CYS A 40 -9.99 -12.78 -8.32
CA CYS A 40 -9.52 -11.90 -7.26
C CYS A 40 -10.00 -10.48 -7.51
N LEU A 41 -10.53 -9.80 -6.48
CA LEU A 41 -10.83 -8.37 -6.47
C LEU A 41 -9.71 -7.62 -5.75
N LEU A 42 -9.16 -6.58 -6.39
CA LEU A 42 -8.19 -5.69 -5.76
C LEU A 42 -8.91 -4.44 -5.24
N ALA A 43 -8.63 -4.05 -4.01
CA ALA A 43 -9.23 -2.89 -3.39
C ALA A 43 -8.23 -2.14 -2.49
N LEU A 44 -8.47 -0.85 -2.25
CA LEU A 44 -7.72 -0.10 -1.24
C LEU A 44 -8.19 -0.52 0.17
N ASP A 45 -9.50 -0.52 0.39
CA ASP A 45 -10.16 -0.88 1.63
C ASP A 45 -11.20 -1.98 1.40
N ILE A 46 -11.41 -2.87 2.38
CA ILE A 46 -12.53 -3.80 2.37
C ILE A 46 -13.75 -3.10 2.99
N THR A 47 -14.51 -2.40 2.15
CA THR A 47 -15.79 -1.79 2.53
C THR A 47 -16.95 -2.77 2.33
N ASP A 48 -18.15 -2.40 2.81
CA ASP A 48 -19.36 -3.21 2.56
C ASP A 48 -19.64 -3.28 1.04
N GLU A 49 -19.41 -2.18 0.30
CA GLU A 49 -19.57 -2.11 -1.17
C GLU A 49 -18.60 -3.04 -1.88
N VAL A 50 -17.33 -3.07 -1.47
CA VAL A 50 -16.31 -3.97 -2.03
C VAL A 50 -16.68 -5.43 -1.80
N ILE A 51 -17.20 -5.78 -0.62
CA ILE A 51 -17.70 -7.15 -0.37
C ILE A 51 -18.88 -7.48 -1.28
N GLN A 52 -19.84 -6.56 -1.46
CA GLN A 52 -20.96 -6.78 -2.39
C GLN A 52 -20.49 -6.89 -3.84
N GLU A 53 -19.50 -6.10 -4.25
CA GLU A 53 -18.89 -6.23 -5.58
C GLU A 53 -18.24 -7.61 -5.75
N ALA A 54 -17.41 -8.06 -4.79
CA ALA A 54 -16.79 -9.39 -4.83
C ALA A 54 -17.85 -10.50 -5.00
N LYS A 55 -18.95 -10.44 -4.24
CA LYS A 55 -20.07 -11.37 -4.36
C LYS A 55 -20.71 -11.31 -5.74
N SER A 56 -20.95 -10.12 -6.27
CA SER A 56 -21.64 -9.92 -7.56
C SER A 56 -20.86 -10.46 -8.75
N ILE A 57 -19.52 -10.36 -8.69
CA ILE A 57 -18.62 -10.87 -9.74
C ILE A 57 -18.16 -12.30 -9.50
N GLY A 58 -18.50 -12.89 -8.35
CA GLY A 58 -18.08 -14.23 -7.96
C GLY A 58 -16.58 -14.30 -7.69
N ALA A 59 -16.02 -13.31 -6.98
CA ALA A 59 -14.62 -13.35 -6.53
C ALA A 59 -14.53 -14.09 -5.20
N GLU A 60 -13.60 -15.03 -5.11
CA GLU A 60 -13.33 -15.83 -3.92
C GLU A 60 -12.18 -15.25 -3.07
N LEU A 61 -11.50 -14.21 -3.59
CA LEU A 61 -10.41 -13.52 -2.91
C LEU A 61 -10.53 -12.01 -3.06
N ILE A 62 -10.33 -11.28 -1.97
CA ILE A 62 -10.05 -9.83 -1.99
C ILE A 62 -8.61 -9.64 -1.54
N VAL A 63 -7.81 -8.91 -2.33
CA VAL A 63 -6.50 -8.41 -1.89
C VAL A 63 -6.65 -6.91 -1.66
N SER A 64 -6.44 -6.47 -0.42
CA SER A 64 -6.53 -5.07 -0.03
C SER A 64 -5.18 -4.48 0.37
N HIS A 65 -5.07 -3.16 0.25
CA HIS A 65 -3.94 -2.44 0.83
C HIS A 65 -4.14 -2.25 2.33
N HIS A 66 -5.22 -1.61 2.74
CA HIS A 66 -5.50 -1.43 4.16
C HIS A 66 -6.05 -2.71 4.81
N PRO A 67 -5.58 -3.06 6.03
CA PRO A 67 -6.00 -4.27 6.71
C PRO A 67 -7.44 -4.15 7.23
N LEU A 68 -8.27 -5.16 6.92
CA LEU A 68 -9.60 -5.28 7.51
C LEU A 68 -9.54 -5.42 9.04
N ILE A 69 -8.52 -6.13 9.52
CA ILE A 69 -8.24 -6.34 10.94
C ILE A 69 -6.91 -5.65 11.24
N PHE A 70 -6.94 -4.40 11.72
CA PHE A 70 -5.73 -3.66 12.06
C PHE A 70 -5.23 -4.00 13.47
N GLY A 71 -6.08 -3.88 14.46
CA GLY A 71 -5.78 -4.23 15.86
C GLY A 71 -6.33 -5.60 16.26
N ALA A 72 -5.83 -6.14 17.36
CA ALA A 72 -6.33 -7.42 17.90
C ALA A 72 -7.82 -7.33 18.23
N ILE A 73 -8.61 -8.27 17.72
CA ILE A 73 -10.04 -8.40 18.00
C ILE A 73 -10.28 -9.46 19.07
N LYS A 74 -11.26 -9.21 19.94
CA LYS A 74 -11.65 -10.14 21.02
C LYS A 74 -12.93 -10.91 20.72
N SER A 75 -13.72 -10.43 19.77
CA SER A 75 -14.99 -11.05 19.35
C SER A 75 -15.25 -10.73 17.89
N VAL A 76 -16.02 -11.60 17.23
CA VAL A 76 -16.52 -11.41 15.88
C VAL A 76 -18.03 -11.49 15.94
N THR A 77 -18.70 -10.35 15.93
CA THR A 77 -20.16 -10.24 16.02
C THR A 77 -20.69 -9.28 14.96
N ALA A 78 -21.97 -9.39 14.64
CA ALA A 78 -22.60 -8.53 13.63
C ALA A 78 -22.83 -7.08 14.12
N ASP A 79 -22.68 -6.81 15.40
CA ASP A 79 -22.85 -5.48 15.99
C ASP A 79 -21.63 -4.59 15.79
N ASP A 80 -20.46 -5.20 15.57
CA ASP A 80 -19.21 -4.50 15.24
C ASP A 80 -18.99 -4.45 13.73
N LEU A 81 -18.49 -3.31 13.23
CA LEU A 81 -18.26 -3.11 11.78
C LEU A 81 -17.27 -4.11 11.19
N THR A 82 -16.16 -4.35 11.87
CA THR A 82 -15.13 -5.32 11.42
C THR A 82 -15.67 -6.74 11.54
N GLY A 83 -16.31 -7.07 12.66
CA GLY A 83 -16.91 -8.39 12.88
C GLY A 83 -17.98 -8.72 11.85
N ARG A 84 -18.85 -7.77 11.50
CA ARG A 84 -19.86 -7.96 10.45
C ARG A 84 -19.25 -8.28 9.10
N LYS A 85 -18.21 -7.53 8.69
CA LYS A 85 -17.49 -7.77 7.43
C LYS A 85 -16.80 -9.13 7.42
N ILE A 86 -16.16 -9.54 8.53
CA ILE A 86 -15.56 -10.87 8.66
C ILE A 86 -16.61 -11.95 8.49
N ILE A 87 -17.76 -11.83 9.18
CA ILE A 87 -18.87 -12.77 9.06
C ILE A 87 -19.39 -12.85 7.62
N GLU A 88 -19.50 -11.70 6.94
CA GLU A 88 -19.99 -11.64 5.57
C GLU A 88 -19.00 -12.30 4.59
N LEU A 89 -17.70 -12.08 4.75
CA LEU A 89 -16.66 -12.74 3.96
C LEU A 89 -16.72 -14.27 4.15
N ILE A 90 -16.74 -14.75 5.39
CA ILE A 90 -16.76 -16.18 5.71
C ILE A 90 -18.03 -16.86 5.16
N LYS A 91 -19.21 -16.22 5.30
CA LYS A 91 -20.48 -16.77 4.79
C LYS A 91 -20.56 -16.87 3.27
N ASN A 92 -19.72 -16.14 2.55
CA ASN A 92 -19.69 -16.13 1.09
C ASN A 92 -18.42 -16.78 0.53
N ASP A 93 -17.65 -17.51 1.36
CA ASP A 93 -16.43 -18.21 0.99
C ASP A 93 -15.39 -17.28 0.33
N ILE A 94 -15.31 -16.01 0.80
CA ILE A 94 -14.38 -15.00 0.31
C ILE A 94 -13.23 -14.86 1.28
N SER A 95 -12.02 -15.14 0.82
CA SER A 95 -10.79 -14.90 1.58
C SER A 95 -10.31 -13.45 1.42
N ALA A 96 -9.57 -12.94 2.43
CA ALA A 96 -9.02 -11.59 2.41
C ALA A 96 -7.55 -11.57 2.77
N ILE A 97 -6.71 -11.12 1.84
CA ILE A 97 -5.27 -10.89 2.02
C ILE A 97 -5.03 -9.37 2.08
N CYS A 98 -4.18 -8.96 3.01
CA CYS A 98 -3.72 -7.57 3.13
C CYS A 98 -2.25 -7.44 2.76
N MET A 99 -1.93 -6.41 1.94
CA MET A 99 -0.59 -6.00 1.57
C MET A 99 -0.46 -4.50 1.87
N HIS A 100 0.00 -4.15 3.07
CA HIS A 100 -0.01 -2.77 3.60
C HIS A 100 1.41 -2.20 3.69
N THR A 101 1.96 -2.01 4.88
CA THR A 101 3.28 -1.38 5.03
C THR A 101 4.42 -2.21 4.43
N ASN A 102 4.27 -3.52 4.33
CA ASN A 102 5.21 -4.36 3.58
C ASN A 102 5.25 -3.98 2.09
N LEU A 103 4.11 -3.65 1.46
CA LEU A 103 4.05 -3.17 0.08
C LEU A 103 4.56 -1.73 -0.06
N ASP A 104 4.37 -0.88 0.97
CA ASP A 104 4.94 0.47 0.99
C ASP A 104 6.48 0.44 1.02
N ILE A 105 7.07 -0.52 1.72
CA ILE A 105 8.52 -0.66 1.92
C ILE A 105 9.18 -1.42 0.76
N ALA A 106 8.51 -2.43 0.21
CA ALA A 106 9.04 -3.30 -0.82
C ALA A 106 9.58 -2.53 -2.03
N GLN A 107 10.63 -3.06 -2.64
CA GLN A 107 11.12 -2.59 -3.93
C GLN A 107 10.05 -2.83 -5.01
N GLY A 108 9.79 -1.83 -5.83
CA GLY A 108 8.71 -1.86 -6.81
C GLY A 108 7.31 -1.65 -6.21
N GLY A 109 7.20 -1.40 -4.90
CA GLY A 109 5.96 -1.15 -4.20
C GLY A 109 5.42 0.27 -4.37
N VAL A 110 4.56 0.70 -3.43
CA VAL A 110 3.79 1.96 -3.54
C VAL A 110 4.68 3.19 -3.73
N ASN A 111 5.76 3.30 -2.95
CA ASN A 111 6.63 4.48 -3.02
C ASN A 111 7.45 4.54 -4.30
N ASP A 112 7.85 3.40 -4.86
CA ASP A 112 8.50 3.33 -6.18
C ASP A 112 7.52 3.68 -7.30
N ALA A 113 6.27 3.22 -7.19
CA ALA A 113 5.19 3.58 -8.12
C ALA A 113 4.90 5.09 -8.09
N LEU A 114 4.89 5.72 -6.91
CA LEU A 114 4.75 7.18 -6.78
C LEU A 114 5.89 7.92 -7.47
N MET A 115 7.14 7.53 -7.25
CA MET A 115 8.29 8.14 -7.92
C MET A 115 8.20 8.01 -9.44
N SER A 116 7.85 6.82 -9.92
CA SER A 116 7.65 6.57 -11.35
C SER A 116 6.53 7.43 -11.93
N ALA A 117 5.39 7.54 -11.25
CA ALA A 117 4.26 8.36 -11.68
C ALA A 117 4.63 9.85 -11.79
N LEU A 118 5.52 10.33 -10.92
CA LEU A 118 6.03 11.71 -10.95
C LEU A 118 7.18 11.91 -11.96
N GLY A 119 7.63 10.87 -12.65
CA GLY A 119 8.71 10.91 -13.63
C GLY A 119 10.11 11.10 -13.02
N ALA A 120 10.28 10.70 -11.76
CA ALA A 120 11.54 10.80 -11.04
C ALA A 120 12.26 9.44 -10.96
N ASN A 121 13.61 9.50 -10.95
CA ASN A 121 14.45 8.33 -10.73
C ASN A 121 14.74 8.18 -9.25
N VAL A 122 14.48 7.00 -8.70
CA VAL A 122 14.80 6.67 -7.30
C VAL A 122 16.32 6.65 -7.10
N GLN A 123 16.77 7.27 -6.01
CA GLN A 123 18.18 7.31 -5.60
C GLN A 123 18.39 6.64 -4.22
N GLY A 124 17.34 6.48 -3.42
CA GLY A 124 17.42 5.89 -2.09
C GLY A 124 16.10 5.97 -1.32
N PHE A 125 16.18 5.64 -0.05
CA PHE A 125 15.06 5.69 0.88
C PHE A 125 14.99 7.06 1.58
N LEU A 126 13.77 7.50 1.90
CA LEU A 126 13.57 8.68 2.73
C LEU A 126 13.95 8.38 4.20
N GLU A 127 13.59 7.21 4.69
CA GLU A 127 13.90 6.73 6.02
C GLU A 127 14.33 5.26 5.95
N LEU A 128 15.57 4.96 6.38
CA LEU A 128 16.05 3.59 6.46
C LEU A 128 15.40 2.87 7.66
N SER A 129 14.85 1.69 7.42
CA SER A 129 14.24 0.83 8.45
C SER A 129 15.14 -0.32 8.86
N GLY A 130 16.18 -0.66 8.08
CA GLY A 130 17.09 -1.75 8.37
C GLY A 130 17.61 -2.46 7.13
N LYS A 131 17.74 -3.78 7.23
CA LYS A 131 18.14 -4.65 6.12
C LYS A 131 17.19 -5.84 6.03
N ASP A 132 16.97 -6.30 4.80
CA ASP A 132 16.23 -7.54 4.52
C ASP A 132 17.08 -8.79 4.87
N ALA A 133 16.52 -9.98 4.64
CA ALA A 133 17.18 -11.25 4.89
C ALA A 133 18.44 -11.46 4.03
N GLU A 134 18.50 -10.82 2.88
CA GLU A 134 19.61 -10.85 1.92
C GLU A 134 20.68 -9.79 2.23
N GLY A 135 20.44 -8.91 3.21
CA GLY A 135 21.36 -7.85 3.65
C GLY A 135 21.23 -6.55 2.86
N ASN A 136 20.23 -6.40 2.00
CA ASN A 136 19.96 -5.16 1.29
C ASN A 136 19.28 -4.15 2.21
N GLU A 137 19.56 -2.86 2.03
CA GLU A 137 18.87 -1.81 2.76
C GLU A 137 17.37 -1.80 2.40
N VAL A 138 16.54 -1.60 3.42
CA VAL A 138 15.09 -1.42 3.28
C VAL A 138 14.64 -0.19 4.06
N GLY A 139 13.59 0.48 3.57
CA GLY A 139 13.14 1.71 4.19
C GLY A 139 11.84 2.25 3.62
N CYS A 140 11.26 3.18 4.35
CA CYS A 140 10.05 3.86 3.97
C CYS A 140 10.31 5.07 3.08
N GLY A 141 9.34 5.38 2.21
CA GLY A 141 9.45 6.48 1.27
C GLY A 141 10.60 6.31 0.28
N ARG A 142 10.69 7.24 -0.65
CA ARG A 142 11.80 7.29 -1.61
C ARG A 142 12.29 8.72 -1.76
N VAL A 143 13.59 8.86 -2.03
CA VAL A 143 14.20 10.10 -2.50
C VAL A 143 14.73 9.90 -3.90
N GLY A 144 14.72 10.96 -4.70
CA GLY A 144 15.18 10.86 -6.08
C GLY A 144 15.16 12.18 -6.83
N GLU A 145 15.36 12.12 -8.14
CA GLU A 145 15.47 13.29 -8.98
C GLU A 145 14.62 13.20 -10.25
N LEU A 146 14.06 14.34 -10.63
CA LEU A 146 13.52 14.56 -11.96
C LEU A 146 14.66 14.61 -12.99
N LYS A 147 14.37 14.30 -14.25
CA LYS A 147 15.35 14.40 -15.34
C LYS A 147 15.92 15.82 -15.50
N SER A 148 15.10 16.85 -15.29
CA SER A 148 15.48 18.25 -15.34
C SER A 148 14.84 19.02 -14.20
N GLU A 149 15.43 20.18 -13.85
CA GLU A 149 14.82 21.13 -12.93
C GLU A 149 13.64 21.82 -13.58
N ILE A 150 12.48 21.87 -12.87
CA ILE A 150 11.23 22.46 -13.37
C ILE A 150 10.67 23.49 -12.40
N GLY A 151 9.79 24.36 -12.90
CA GLY A 151 9.08 25.31 -12.07
C GLY A 151 8.13 24.64 -11.07
N PHE A 152 7.93 25.23 -9.89
CA PHE A 152 7.06 24.66 -8.86
C PHE A 152 5.61 24.49 -9.35
N ALA A 153 5.06 25.47 -10.07
CA ALA A 153 3.70 25.37 -10.63
C ALA A 153 3.56 24.21 -11.66
N GLU A 154 4.61 23.99 -12.46
CA GLU A 154 4.68 22.86 -13.38
C GLU A 154 4.68 21.53 -12.62
N PHE A 155 5.50 21.43 -11.57
CA PHE A 155 5.54 20.24 -10.71
C PHE A 155 4.19 19.94 -10.05
N LEU A 156 3.48 20.96 -9.54
CA LEU A 156 2.11 20.79 -9.00
C LEU A 156 1.14 20.23 -10.06
N SER A 157 1.27 20.71 -11.31
CA SER A 157 0.44 20.21 -12.42
C SER A 157 0.74 18.74 -12.73
N ILE A 158 2.02 18.34 -12.68
CA ILE A 158 2.43 16.93 -12.82
C ILE A 158 1.84 16.10 -11.68
N CYS A 159 2.00 16.52 -10.43
CA CYS A 159 1.44 15.80 -9.27
C CYS A 159 -0.07 15.61 -9.39
N LYS A 160 -0.80 16.70 -9.71
CA LYS A 160 -2.27 16.65 -9.84
C LYS A 160 -2.71 15.65 -10.90
N LYS A 161 -2.04 15.66 -12.07
CA LYS A 161 -2.34 14.75 -13.18
C LYS A 161 -1.94 13.30 -12.86
N ALA A 162 -0.72 13.09 -12.37
CA ALA A 162 -0.18 11.76 -12.10
C ALA A 162 -0.95 11.02 -11.02
N LEU A 163 -1.39 11.74 -9.98
CA LEU A 163 -2.14 11.18 -8.85
C LEU A 163 -3.66 11.23 -9.06
N ASN A 164 -4.13 11.76 -10.18
CA ASN A 164 -5.57 11.93 -10.50
C ASN A 164 -6.36 12.54 -9.32
N THR A 165 -5.81 13.54 -8.65
CA THR A 165 -6.42 14.14 -7.46
C THR A 165 -7.21 15.41 -7.77
N GLY A 166 -8.34 15.59 -7.08
CA GLY A 166 -9.17 16.79 -7.20
C GLY A 166 -8.53 18.04 -6.62
N GLY A 167 -7.59 17.89 -5.67
CA GLY A 167 -6.93 19.01 -5.01
C GLY A 167 -5.57 18.63 -4.43
N LEU A 168 -4.70 19.64 -4.28
CA LEU A 168 -3.40 19.54 -3.63
C LEU A 168 -3.29 20.60 -2.53
N ARG A 169 -2.69 20.24 -1.41
CA ARG A 169 -2.20 21.21 -0.42
C ARG A 169 -0.71 21.38 -0.63
N TYR A 170 -0.22 22.59 -0.68
CA TYR A 170 1.18 22.88 -0.91
C TYR A 170 1.66 24.10 -0.14
N HIS A 171 2.97 24.17 0.04
CA HIS A 171 3.69 25.36 0.46
C HIS A 171 4.74 25.67 -0.61
N ASP A 172 4.71 26.89 -1.15
CA ASP A 172 5.67 27.33 -2.16
C ASP A 172 6.86 28.03 -1.48
N ALA A 173 8.02 27.42 -1.55
CA ALA A 173 9.28 28.00 -1.05
C ALA A 173 9.96 28.93 -2.08
N GLY A 174 9.34 29.23 -3.21
CA GLY A 174 9.86 30.07 -4.27
C GLY A 174 11.04 29.45 -5.04
N LYS A 175 11.21 28.14 -4.98
CA LYS A 175 12.32 27.41 -5.62
C LYS A 175 11.80 26.51 -6.74
N LYS A 176 12.67 26.21 -7.68
CA LYS A 176 12.46 25.16 -8.66
C LYS A 176 12.64 23.78 -8.02
N VAL A 177 12.05 22.76 -8.64
CA VAL A 177 12.07 21.38 -8.18
C VAL A 177 12.98 20.53 -9.07
N LYS A 178 13.95 19.88 -8.47
CA LYS A 178 14.84 18.90 -9.10
C LYS A 178 14.85 17.60 -8.29
N ARG A 179 15.10 17.71 -7.00
CA ARG A 179 15.07 16.59 -6.04
C ARG A 179 13.71 16.55 -5.36
N LEU A 180 13.23 15.35 -5.08
CA LEU A 180 11.99 15.12 -4.36
C LEU A 180 12.10 13.92 -3.43
N ALA A 181 11.28 13.97 -2.40
CA ALA A 181 10.99 12.84 -1.55
C ALA A 181 9.50 12.51 -1.66
N VAL A 182 9.16 11.23 -1.65
CA VAL A 182 7.77 10.76 -1.62
C VAL A 182 7.56 9.82 -0.45
N MET A 183 6.35 9.88 0.11
CA MET A 183 5.90 8.97 1.14
C MET A 183 4.41 8.71 0.89
N GLY A 184 4.04 7.44 0.72
CA GLY A 184 2.65 6.99 0.67
C GLY A 184 2.01 7.02 2.07
N GLY A 185 0.68 7.09 2.12
CA GLY A 185 -0.07 7.06 3.38
C GLY A 185 0.12 8.31 4.25
N ALA A 186 0.25 8.13 5.57
CA ALA A 186 0.34 9.20 6.56
C ALA A 186 1.76 9.78 6.69
N GLY A 187 2.35 10.24 5.58
CA GLY A 187 3.74 10.72 5.51
C GLY A 187 4.02 12.07 6.18
N GLY A 188 3.07 12.70 6.87
CA GLY A 188 3.26 14.03 7.47
C GLY A 188 4.40 14.11 8.50
N SER A 189 4.68 13.03 9.23
CA SER A 189 5.80 12.93 10.17
C SER A 189 7.17 12.96 9.48
N CYS A 190 7.24 12.63 8.19
CA CYS A 190 8.48 12.56 7.43
C CYS A 190 8.89 13.88 6.78
N ILE A 191 8.11 14.96 6.96
CA ILE A 191 8.43 16.29 6.37
C ILE A 191 9.81 16.77 6.81
N ALA A 192 10.15 16.64 8.10
CA ALA A 192 11.46 17.04 8.62
C ALA A 192 12.60 16.25 7.98
N LEU A 193 12.41 14.94 7.76
CA LEU A 193 13.38 14.08 7.08
C LEU A 193 13.55 14.48 5.61
N SER A 194 12.46 14.83 4.92
CA SER A 194 12.53 15.25 3.51
C SER A 194 13.41 16.48 3.34
N LEU A 195 13.38 17.44 4.29
CA LEU A 195 14.19 18.66 4.24
C LEU A 195 15.71 18.40 4.37
N ILE A 196 16.12 17.24 4.86
CA ILE A 196 17.53 16.83 4.93
C ILE A 196 17.99 16.26 3.58
N HIS A 197 17.09 15.66 2.82
CA HIS A 197 17.39 14.94 1.59
C HIS A 197 17.20 15.77 0.31
N ILE A 198 16.43 16.87 0.35
CA ILE A 198 16.05 17.68 -0.83
C ILE A 198 16.58 19.11 -0.80
#